data_e084967278c4f5e9a439a1a48c23f3c9
#
_entry.id   e084967278c4f5e9a439a1a48c23f3c9
#
_cell.length_a   1.000
_cell.length_b   1.000
_cell.length_c   1.000
_cell.angle_alpha   90.00
_cell.angle_beta   90.00
_cell.angle_gamma   90.00
#
_symmetry.space_group_name_H-M   'P 1'
#
loop_
_entity.id
_entity.type
_entity.pdbx_description
1 polymer ?
#
loop_
_entity_poly.entity_id
_entity_poly.type
_entity_poly.pdbx_seq_one_letter_code
_entity_poly.pdbx_strand_id
1 'polypeptide(L)'
;MRKFGDIALYLDFLAEDPPSVNGARVVDDIIASVIPGVNRALASRRMMTVRGRDLYGVGQTCKVAVADIGPLLVLKLNAFGGPTGRRSPKDAYDVLLAITGFIDGPEAAVVAFRGEKDADNPAYPAAVAVLRSDFSEANQDGPARAAEFFPGDVADRERVRQQVVTVGRILLGR
;
A
#
# COMPACT_ATOMS: atom_id res chain seq x y z
N MET A 1 15.66 14.54 -7.08
CA MET A 1 16.10 13.22 -7.59
C MET A 1 17.61 13.10 -7.44
N ARG A 2 18.13 12.20 -6.61
CA ARG A 2 19.57 11.87 -6.57
C ARG A 2 19.81 10.64 -7.44
N LYS A 3 20.72 10.74 -8.40
CA LYS A 3 21.18 9.59 -9.18
C LYS A 3 22.40 8.97 -8.48
N PHE A 4 22.36 7.67 -8.28
CA PHE A 4 23.49 6.88 -7.81
C PHE A 4 23.83 5.87 -8.92
N GLY A 5 24.74 6.25 -9.82
CA GLY A 5 24.95 5.50 -11.05
C GLY A 5 23.67 5.46 -11.89
N ASP A 6 23.23 4.27 -12.30
CA ASP A 6 21.98 4.08 -13.06
C ASP A 6 20.73 3.87 -12.18
N ILE A 7 20.84 4.02 -10.87
CA ILE A 7 19.73 3.84 -9.93
C ILE A 7 19.07 5.19 -9.63
N ALA A 8 17.78 5.33 -9.95
CA ALA A 8 16.96 6.47 -9.57
C ALA A 8 16.21 6.17 -8.26
N LEU A 9 16.39 7.01 -7.24
CA LEU A 9 15.64 6.96 -6.00
C LEU A 9 14.54 8.03 -6.04
N TYR A 10 13.30 7.60 -5.84
CA TYR A 10 12.14 8.48 -5.70
C TYR A 10 11.73 8.52 -4.22
N LEU A 11 11.56 9.72 -3.69
CA LEU A 11 11.05 9.97 -2.35
C LEU A 11 9.74 10.73 -2.49
N ASP A 12 8.65 10.11 -2.05
CA ASP A 12 7.35 10.73 -1.97
C ASP A 12 7.10 11.22 -0.55
N PHE A 13 6.72 12.48 -0.39
CA PHE A 13 6.29 13.04 0.87
C PHE A 13 4.77 13.00 0.93
N LEU A 14 4.24 12.50 2.05
CA LEU A 14 2.81 12.34 2.26
C LEU A 14 2.38 13.19 3.45
N ALA A 15 1.20 13.79 3.35
CA ALA A 15 0.55 14.52 4.40
C ALA A 15 -0.94 14.18 4.44
N GLU A 16 -1.58 14.40 5.58
CA GLU A 16 -3.02 14.37 5.70
C GLU A 16 -3.48 15.75 6.14
N ASP A 17 -4.42 16.32 5.40
CA ASP A 17 -5.06 17.58 5.75
C ASP A 17 -6.58 17.40 5.71
N PRO A 18 -7.36 18.04 6.62
CA PRO A 18 -8.81 18.02 6.52
C PRO A 18 -9.26 18.51 5.13
N PRO A 19 -10.30 17.96 4.58
CA PRO A 19 -10.60 17.55 3.21
C PRO A 19 -10.71 18.64 2.14
N SER A 20 -10.00 19.74 2.21
CA SER A 20 -10.26 20.89 1.33
C SER A 20 -9.26 21.12 0.18
N VAL A 21 -8.17 20.35 0.10
CA VAL A 21 -7.15 20.60 -0.93
C VAL A 21 -6.88 19.34 -1.74
N ASN A 22 -7.23 19.38 -3.01
CA ASN A 22 -6.97 18.33 -3.98
C ASN A 22 -5.45 18.12 -4.18
N GLY A 23 -4.95 17.03 -3.65
CA GLY A 23 -3.80 16.34 -4.22
C GLY A 23 -2.41 16.75 -3.73
N ALA A 24 -2.11 17.98 -3.34
CA ALA A 24 -0.79 18.37 -2.89
C ALA A 24 -0.81 19.56 -1.91
N ARG A 25 0.11 19.55 -0.96
CA ARG A 25 0.33 20.62 0.02
C ARG A 25 1.82 20.98 0.06
N VAL A 26 2.11 22.27 0.25
CA VAL A 26 3.48 22.71 0.56
C VAL A 26 3.65 22.74 2.07
N VAL A 27 4.65 22.01 2.58
CA VAL A 27 5.05 21.98 3.98
C VAL A 27 6.56 22.25 4.01
N ASP A 28 6.96 23.39 4.60
CA ASP A 28 8.36 23.78 4.71
C ASP A 28 9.13 23.65 3.36
N ASP A 29 8.59 24.21 2.30
CA ASP A 29 9.13 24.17 0.93
C ASP A 29 9.16 22.75 0.28
N ILE A 30 8.55 21.76 0.91
CA ILE A 30 8.39 20.41 0.35
C ILE A 30 6.97 20.24 -0.16
N ILE A 31 6.82 19.74 -1.37
CA ILE A 31 5.51 19.35 -1.91
C ILE A 31 5.19 17.94 -1.40
N ALA A 32 4.14 17.82 -0.59
CA ALA A 32 3.62 16.55 -0.11
C ALA A 32 2.28 16.21 -0.78
N SER A 33 2.09 14.95 -1.14
CA SER A 33 0.78 14.44 -1.57
C SER A 33 -0.15 14.29 -0.38
N VAL A 34 -1.37 14.83 -0.50
CA VAL A 34 -2.39 14.69 0.55
C VAL A 34 -3.12 13.35 0.35
N ILE A 35 -3.01 12.48 1.36
CA ILE A 35 -3.59 11.14 1.33
C ILE A 35 -4.33 10.88 2.64
N PRO A 36 -5.64 10.57 2.61
CA PRO A 36 -6.39 10.18 3.79
C PRO A 36 -5.83 8.92 4.45
N GLY A 37 -5.74 8.92 5.80
CA GLY A 37 -5.23 7.79 6.59
C GLY A 37 -3.73 7.83 6.88
N VAL A 38 -3.00 8.83 6.39
CA VAL A 38 -1.55 8.99 6.69
C VAL A 38 -1.32 9.20 8.17
N ASN A 39 -2.12 10.03 8.85
CA ASN A 39 -1.99 10.27 10.30
C ASN A 39 -2.20 8.98 11.09
N ARG A 40 -3.14 8.13 10.67
CA ARG A 40 -3.35 6.81 11.29
C ARG A 40 -2.14 5.91 11.09
N ALA A 41 -1.54 5.90 9.90
CA ALA A 41 -0.33 5.14 9.60
C ALA A 41 0.89 5.65 10.40
N LEU A 42 0.98 6.94 10.64
CA LEU A 42 2.00 7.53 11.49
C LEU A 42 1.80 7.21 12.98
N ALA A 43 0.55 7.13 13.44
CA ALA A 43 0.22 6.77 14.82
C ALA A 43 0.44 5.28 15.09
N SER A 44 0.15 4.39 14.12
CA SER A 44 0.31 2.94 14.22
C SER A 44 1.52 2.50 13.39
N ARG A 45 2.69 2.49 14.03
CA ARG A 45 3.97 2.17 13.40
C ARG A 45 4.88 1.40 14.34
N ARG A 46 5.73 0.57 13.75
CA ARG A 46 6.78 -0.15 14.48
C ARG A 46 8.17 0.27 14.01
N MET A 47 9.15 0.20 14.90
CA MET A 47 10.53 0.42 14.54
C MET A 47 11.14 -0.87 14.00
N MET A 48 11.61 -0.85 12.77
CA MET A 48 12.31 -1.96 12.14
C MET A 48 13.80 -1.65 12.01
N THR A 49 14.63 -2.66 12.25
CA THR A 49 16.07 -2.56 12.00
C THR A 49 16.35 -3.05 10.60
N VAL A 50 16.82 -2.15 9.74
CA VAL A 50 17.26 -2.46 8.38
C VAL A 50 18.78 -2.57 8.37
N ARG A 51 19.29 -3.66 7.80
CA ARG A 51 20.72 -3.89 7.60
C ARG A 51 21.01 -4.01 6.12
N GLY A 52 22.08 -3.40 5.68
CA GLY A 52 22.47 -3.40 4.28
C GLY A 52 23.89 -2.93 4.09
N ARG A 53 24.27 -2.74 2.83
CA ARG A 53 25.52 -2.08 2.49
C ARG A 53 25.19 -0.74 1.83
N ASP A 54 25.97 0.27 2.15
CA ASP A 54 25.89 1.56 1.47
C ASP A 54 26.49 1.47 0.05
N LEU A 55 26.50 2.60 -0.65
CA LEU A 55 27.00 2.69 -2.02
C LEU A 55 28.50 2.41 -2.15
N TYR A 56 29.22 2.43 -1.03
CA TYR A 56 30.66 2.14 -0.96
C TYR A 56 30.93 0.70 -0.48
N GLY A 57 29.87 -0.11 -0.31
CA GLY A 57 29.97 -1.50 0.15
C GLY A 57 30.16 -1.65 1.66
N VAL A 58 30.10 -0.56 2.44
CA VAL A 58 30.27 -0.58 3.90
C VAL A 58 28.95 -1.02 4.54
N GLY A 59 29.04 -1.98 5.48
CA GLY A 59 27.88 -2.46 6.23
C GLY A 59 27.26 -1.35 7.07
N GLN A 60 25.95 -1.14 6.90
CA GLN A 60 25.17 -0.14 7.61
C GLN A 60 23.98 -0.77 8.33
N THR A 61 23.59 -0.16 9.43
CA THR A 61 22.39 -0.52 10.18
C THR A 61 21.63 0.76 10.52
N CYS A 62 20.35 0.82 10.17
CA CYS A 62 19.48 1.93 10.53
C CYS A 62 18.16 1.42 11.14
N LYS A 63 17.52 2.27 11.93
CA LYS A 63 16.16 2.04 12.44
C LYS A 63 15.18 2.90 11.64
N VAL A 64 14.16 2.27 11.11
CA VAL A 64 13.13 2.92 10.30
C VAL A 64 11.77 2.68 10.96
N ALA A 65 10.98 3.74 11.10
CA ALA A 65 9.59 3.61 11.49
C ALA A 65 8.78 3.16 10.27
N VAL A 66 8.10 2.02 10.38
CA VAL A 66 7.29 1.43 9.31
C VAL A 66 5.85 1.36 9.79
N ALA A 67 4.90 1.84 8.98
CA ALA A 67 3.48 1.71 9.29
C ALA A 67 3.11 0.24 9.53
N ASP A 68 2.22 0.00 10.48
CA ASP A 68 1.67 -1.33 10.69
C ASP A 68 0.83 -1.76 9.49
N ILE A 69 0.64 -3.07 9.34
CA ILE A 69 0.03 -3.65 8.13
C ILE A 69 -1.42 -3.19 7.91
N GLY A 70 -2.20 -2.99 8.96
CA GLY A 70 -3.60 -2.53 8.85
C GLY A 70 -3.72 -1.18 8.14
N PRO A 71 -3.15 -0.08 8.70
CA PRO A 71 -3.18 1.22 8.04
C PRO A 71 -2.42 1.25 6.71
N LEU A 72 -1.36 0.44 6.53
CA LEU A 72 -0.67 0.33 5.24
C LEU A 72 -1.61 -0.19 4.15
N LEU A 73 -2.40 -1.24 4.42
CA LEU A 73 -3.38 -1.78 3.47
C LEU A 73 -4.47 -0.76 3.14
N VAL A 74 -4.95 -0.01 4.14
CA VAL A 74 -5.91 1.09 3.91
C VAL A 74 -5.33 2.13 2.96
N LEU A 75 -4.08 2.57 3.17
CA LEU A 75 -3.41 3.52 2.28
C LEU A 75 -3.24 2.97 0.87
N LYS A 76 -2.82 1.70 0.71
CA LYS A 76 -2.61 1.08 -0.60
C LYS A 76 -3.90 0.95 -1.40
N LEU A 77 -5.00 0.55 -0.75
CA LEU A 77 -6.30 0.46 -1.39
C LEU A 77 -6.80 1.84 -1.85
N ASN A 78 -6.67 2.86 -1.00
CA ASN A 78 -7.06 4.22 -1.37
C ASN A 78 -6.17 4.82 -2.47
N ALA A 79 -4.86 4.52 -2.47
CA ALA A 79 -3.95 4.93 -3.54
C ALA A 79 -4.31 4.28 -4.88
N PHE A 80 -4.84 3.05 -4.87
CA PHE A 80 -5.32 2.37 -6.06
C PHE A 80 -6.65 2.94 -6.55
N GLY A 81 -7.71 2.85 -5.76
CA GLY A 81 -9.08 3.06 -6.20
C GLY A 81 -9.87 4.14 -5.46
N GLY A 82 -9.26 4.88 -4.52
CA GLY A 82 -9.90 5.99 -3.83
C GLY A 82 -10.25 7.16 -4.75
N PRO A 83 -10.81 8.25 -4.23
CA PRO A 83 -11.25 9.40 -5.04
C PRO A 83 -10.17 10.02 -5.92
N THR A 84 -8.90 9.87 -5.53
CA THR A 84 -7.69 10.30 -6.29
C THR A 84 -6.86 9.09 -6.73
N GLY A 85 -7.44 7.92 -6.73
CA GLY A 85 -6.74 6.66 -7.02
C GLY A 85 -6.19 6.61 -8.44
N ARG A 86 -4.96 6.11 -8.55
CA ARG A 86 -4.20 6.07 -9.81
C ARG A 86 -4.48 4.82 -10.66
N ARG A 87 -5.13 3.81 -10.10
CA ARG A 87 -5.32 2.47 -10.67
C ARG A 87 -4.00 1.86 -11.20
N SER A 88 -2.91 2.14 -10.48
CA SER A 88 -1.58 1.68 -10.84
C SER A 88 -1.47 0.16 -10.71
N PRO A 89 -0.93 -0.55 -11.73
CA PRO A 89 -0.65 -1.98 -11.65
C PRO A 89 0.19 -2.37 -10.43
N LYS A 90 1.19 -1.55 -10.09
CA LYS A 90 2.02 -1.74 -8.91
C LYS A 90 1.21 -1.66 -7.62
N ASP A 91 0.34 -0.66 -7.45
CA ASP A 91 -0.43 -0.51 -6.21
C ASP A 91 -1.39 -1.69 -5.98
N ALA A 92 -1.98 -2.24 -7.05
CA ALA A 92 -2.79 -3.46 -6.97
C ALA A 92 -1.97 -4.68 -6.52
N TYR A 93 -0.77 -4.85 -7.09
CA TYR A 93 0.12 -5.95 -6.74
C TYR A 93 0.70 -5.80 -5.32
N ASP A 94 0.98 -4.57 -4.88
CA ASP A 94 1.45 -4.27 -3.53
C ASP A 94 0.44 -4.73 -2.44
N VAL A 95 -0.87 -4.68 -2.72
CA VAL A 95 -1.90 -5.21 -1.79
C VAL A 95 -1.72 -6.73 -1.60
N LEU A 96 -1.52 -7.48 -2.68
CA LEU A 96 -1.24 -8.92 -2.60
C LEU A 96 0.05 -9.18 -1.82
N LEU A 97 1.14 -8.50 -2.18
CA LEU A 97 2.44 -8.68 -1.52
C LEU A 97 2.40 -8.33 -0.03
N ALA A 98 1.70 -7.24 0.34
CA ALA A 98 1.61 -6.80 1.73
C ALA A 98 0.93 -7.87 2.61
N ILE A 99 -0.04 -8.58 2.08
CA ILE A 99 -0.75 -9.64 2.82
C ILE A 99 0.03 -10.94 2.82
N THR A 100 0.46 -11.41 1.64
CA THR A 100 1.13 -12.72 1.53
C THR A 100 2.55 -12.72 2.09
N GLY A 101 3.22 -11.57 2.09
CA GLY A 101 4.57 -11.39 2.62
C GLY A 101 4.60 -10.88 4.07
N PHE A 102 3.46 -10.72 4.74
CA PHE A 102 3.46 -10.22 6.11
C PHE A 102 4.13 -11.24 7.05
N ILE A 103 5.02 -10.76 7.90
CA ILE A 103 5.87 -11.62 8.74
C ILE A 103 5.06 -12.47 9.73
N ASP A 104 3.93 -11.93 10.21
CA ASP A 104 3.06 -12.63 11.16
C ASP A 104 1.96 -13.46 10.44
N GLY A 105 2.05 -13.57 9.12
CA GLY A 105 1.15 -14.34 8.26
C GLY A 105 -0.04 -13.55 7.69
N PRO A 106 -0.66 -14.10 6.63
CA PRO A 106 -1.79 -13.44 5.95
C PRO A 106 -3.01 -13.21 6.84
N GLU A 107 -3.30 -14.16 7.74
CA GLU A 107 -4.43 -14.08 8.67
C GLU A 107 -4.27 -12.89 9.62
N ALA A 108 -3.06 -12.66 10.14
CA ALA A 108 -2.76 -11.51 11.00
C ALA A 108 -2.90 -10.20 10.24
N ALA A 109 -2.51 -10.15 8.96
CA ALA A 109 -2.70 -8.98 8.11
C ALA A 109 -4.20 -8.66 7.90
N VAL A 110 -5.03 -9.68 7.70
CA VAL A 110 -6.49 -9.53 7.55
C VAL A 110 -7.12 -9.03 8.85
N VAL A 111 -6.73 -9.59 10.00
CA VAL A 111 -7.21 -9.13 11.32
C VAL A 111 -6.84 -7.67 11.54
N ALA A 112 -5.59 -7.30 11.26
CA ALA A 112 -5.10 -5.93 11.40
C ALA A 112 -5.85 -4.95 10.49
N PHE A 113 -6.10 -5.30 9.22
CA PHE A 113 -6.88 -4.48 8.30
C PHE A 113 -8.31 -4.25 8.81
N ARG A 114 -9.00 -5.30 9.25
CA ARG A 114 -10.36 -5.19 9.78
C ARG A 114 -10.42 -4.38 11.08
N GLY A 115 -9.39 -4.48 11.91
CA GLY A 115 -9.24 -3.69 13.13
C GLY A 115 -9.17 -2.18 12.89
N GLU A 116 -8.84 -1.73 11.67
CA GLU A 116 -8.85 -0.31 11.33
C GLU A 116 -10.25 0.32 11.37
N LYS A 117 -11.32 -0.48 11.29
CA LYS A 117 -12.69 -0.04 11.55
C LYS A 117 -12.87 0.43 13.00
N ASP A 118 -12.40 -0.40 13.95
CA ASP A 118 -12.55 -0.13 15.38
C ASP A 118 -11.55 0.93 15.89
N ALA A 119 -10.50 1.16 15.11
CA ALA A 119 -9.51 2.21 15.34
C ALA A 119 -9.92 3.58 14.77
N ASP A 120 -11.18 3.72 14.31
CA ASP A 120 -11.74 4.95 13.73
C ASP A 120 -10.87 5.56 12.60
N ASN A 121 -10.25 4.70 11.77
CA ASN A 121 -9.47 5.16 10.64
C ASN A 121 -10.41 5.83 9.61
N PRO A 122 -10.32 7.15 9.37
CA PRO A 122 -11.26 7.87 8.51
C PRO A 122 -11.19 7.42 7.05
N ALA A 123 -10.07 6.81 6.65
CA ALA A 123 -9.87 6.31 5.28
C ALA A 123 -10.35 4.85 5.09
N TYR A 124 -10.71 4.14 6.18
CA TYR A 124 -11.12 2.74 6.11
C TYR A 124 -12.41 2.50 5.28
N PRO A 125 -13.49 3.31 5.41
CA PRO A 125 -14.69 3.10 4.60
C PRO A 125 -14.42 3.18 3.10
N ALA A 126 -13.56 4.11 2.66
CA ALA A 126 -13.18 4.24 1.25
C ALA A 126 -12.37 3.02 0.79
N ALA A 127 -11.43 2.52 1.59
CA ALA A 127 -10.68 1.30 1.28
C ALA A 127 -11.60 0.07 1.13
N VAL A 128 -12.62 -0.07 1.99
CA VAL A 128 -13.63 -1.13 1.86
C VAL A 128 -14.47 -0.97 0.59
N ALA A 129 -14.82 0.26 0.21
CA ALA A 129 -15.51 0.51 -1.05
C ALA A 129 -14.65 0.08 -2.26
N VAL A 130 -13.36 0.40 -2.26
CA VAL A 130 -12.40 -0.04 -3.29
C VAL A 130 -12.30 -1.57 -3.36
N LEU A 131 -12.24 -2.26 -2.22
CA LEU A 131 -12.25 -3.74 -2.21
C LEU A 131 -13.49 -4.30 -2.89
N ARG A 132 -14.65 -3.71 -2.66
CA ARG A 132 -15.92 -4.17 -3.26
C ARG A 132 -15.99 -3.90 -4.75
N SER A 133 -15.57 -2.72 -5.19
CA SER A 133 -15.67 -2.30 -6.59
C SER A 133 -14.56 -2.85 -7.47
N ASP A 134 -13.36 -3.07 -6.90
CA ASP A 134 -12.17 -3.29 -7.71
C ASP A 134 -11.42 -4.60 -7.41
N PHE A 135 -11.69 -5.31 -6.29
CA PHE A 135 -10.87 -6.46 -5.88
C PHE A 135 -11.63 -7.76 -5.59
N SER A 136 -12.96 -7.78 -5.70
CA SER A 136 -13.79 -8.92 -5.30
C SER A 136 -14.10 -9.91 -6.43
N GLU A 137 -13.88 -9.52 -7.69
CA GLU A 137 -14.18 -10.32 -8.88
C GLU A 137 -13.03 -10.27 -9.89
N ALA A 138 -12.84 -11.39 -10.63
CA ALA A 138 -11.70 -11.56 -11.55
C ALA A 138 -11.65 -10.58 -12.72
N ASN A 139 -12.81 -10.04 -13.12
CA ASN A 139 -12.96 -9.07 -14.21
C ASN A 139 -12.81 -7.61 -13.74
N GLN A 140 -12.57 -7.37 -12.46
CA GLN A 140 -12.35 -6.03 -11.92
C GLN A 140 -10.90 -5.56 -12.12
N ASP A 141 -10.68 -4.25 -11.97
CA ASP A 141 -9.40 -3.61 -12.24
C ASP A 141 -8.27 -4.11 -11.34
N GLY A 142 -8.49 -4.34 -10.06
CA GLY A 142 -7.48 -4.77 -9.10
C GLY A 142 -6.76 -6.05 -9.54
N PRO A 143 -7.49 -7.17 -9.73
CA PRO A 143 -6.91 -8.43 -10.22
C PRO A 143 -6.26 -8.30 -11.61
N ALA A 144 -6.89 -7.55 -12.53
CA ALA A 144 -6.36 -7.34 -13.86
C ALA A 144 -5.02 -6.57 -13.84
N ARG A 145 -4.96 -5.48 -13.11
CA ARG A 145 -3.78 -4.62 -12.97
C ARG A 145 -2.64 -5.32 -12.20
N ALA A 146 -2.95 -6.06 -11.13
CA ALA A 146 -1.93 -6.82 -10.43
C ALA A 146 -1.28 -7.89 -11.31
N ALA A 147 -2.08 -8.60 -12.12
CA ALA A 147 -1.59 -9.57 -13.09
C ALA A 147 -0.74 -8.92 -14.20
N GLU A 148 -1.09 -7.70 -14.63
CA GLU A 148 -0.30 -6.91 -15.58
C GLU A 148 1.10 -6.57 -15.04
N PHE A 149 1.19 -6.23 -13.75
CA PHE A 149 2.46 -5.87 -13.10
C PHE A 149 3.39 -7.09 -12.93
N PHE A 150 2.84 -8.29 -12.79
CA PHE A 150 3.65 -9.49 -12.53
C PHE A 150 4.46 -9.93 -13.74
N PRO A 151 5.79 -10.11 -13.63
CA PRO A 151 6.67 -10.44 -14.75
C PRO A 151 6.67 -11.95 -15.06
N GLY A 152 5.49 -12.56 -15.24
CA GLY A 152 5.33 -13.98 -15.52
C GLY A 152 4.66 -14.27 -16.87
N ASP A 153 4.51 -15.54 -17.16
CA ASP A 153 3.73 -15.99 -18.32
C ASP A 153 2.21 -15.83 -18.09
N VAL A 154 1.40 -16.26 -19.06
CA VAL A 154 -0.06 -16.14 -18.98
C VAL A 154 -0.64 -16.93 -17.79
N ALA A 155 -0.10 -18.13 -17.52
CA ALA A 155 -0.58 -18.96 -16.42
C ALA A 155 -0.23 -18.35 -15.05
N ASP A 156 0.96 -17.78 -14.93
CA ASP A 156 1.40 -17.09 -13.71
C ASP A 156 0.55 -15.83 -13.45
N ARG A 157 0.28 -15.05 -14.48
CA ARG A 157 -0.58 -13.86 -14.38
C ARG A 157 -2.01 -14.23 -14.00
N GLU A 158 -2.56 -15.32 -14.52
CA GLU A 158 -3.88 -15.80 -14.12
C GLU A 158 -3.90 -16.26 -12.65
N ARG A 159 -2.83 -16.91 -12.19
CA ARG A 159 -2.68 -17.28 -10.79
C ARG A 159 -2.66 -16.04 -9.87
N VAL A 160 -1.91 -14.99 -10.23
CA VAL A 160 -1.89 -13.72 -9.50
C VAL A 160 -3.28 -13.10 -9.48
N ARG A 161 -3.99 -13.09 -10.60
CA ARG A 161 -5.37 -12.59 -10.67
C ARG A 161 -6.29 -13.28 -9.68
N GLN A 162 -6.26 -14.61 -9.61
CA GLN A 162 -7.07 -15.39 -8.68
C GLN A 162 -6.67 -15.16 -7.21
N GLN A 163 -5.38 -15.02 -6.94
CA GLN A 163 -4.88 -14.70 -5.60
C GLN A 163 -5.39 -13.33 -5.13
N VAL A 164 -5.38 -12.32 -5.99
CA VAL A 164 -5.88 -10.97 -5.66
C VAL A 164 -7.39 -11.00 -5.37
N VAL A 165 -8.18 -11.74 -6.13
CA VAL A 165 -9.61 -11.95 -5.85
C VAL A 165 -9.81 -12.60 -4.49
N THR A 166 -9.05 -13.66 -4.22
CA THR A 166 -9.13 -14.37 -2.93
C THR A 166 -8.82 -13.43 -1.76
N VAL A 167 -7.73 -12.67 -1.87
CA VAL A 167 -7.33 -11.66 -0.88
C VAL A 167 -8.43 -10.61 -0.70
N GLY A 168 -8.98 -10.07 -1.78
CA GLY A 168 -10.05 -9.08 -1.72
C GLY A 168 -11.30 -9.59 -0.97
N ARG A 169 -11.71 -10.83 -1.25
CA ARG A 169 -12.84 -11.48 -0.58
C ARG A 169 -12.55 -11.73 0.90
N ILE A 170 -11.38 -12.25 1.22
CA ILE A 170 -10.97 -12.48 2.61
C ILE A 170 -10.96 -11.16 3.40
N LEU A 171 -10.43 -10.08 2.86
CA LEU A 171 -10.46 -8.77 3.51
C LEU A 171 -11.88 -8.28 3.77
N LEU A 172 -12.83 -8.57 2.87
CA LEU A 172 -14.25 -8.24 3.00
C LEU A 172 -15.01 -9.17 3.96
N GLY A 173 -14.41 -10.28 4.42
CA GLY A 173 -15.08 -11.26 5.28
C GLY A 173 -15.95 -12.28 4.53
N ARG A 174 -15.58 -12.57 3.29
CA ARG A 174 -16.31 -13.50 2.40
C ARG A 174 -15.48 -14.73 2.09
#